data_78a58aea71257a04e488c7b159378fd7
#
_entry.id   78a58aea71257a04e488c7b159378fd7
#
_cell.length_a   1.000
_cell.length_b   1.000
_cell.length_c   1.000
_cell.angle_alpha   90.00
_cell.angle_beta   90.00
_cell.angle_gamma   90.00
#
_symmetry.space_group_name_H-M   'P 1'
#
loop_
_entity.id
_entity.type
_entity.pdbx_description
1 polymer ?
#
loop_
_entity_poly.entity_id
_entity_poly.type
_entity_poly.pdbx_seq_one_letter_code
_entity_poly.pdbx_strand_id
1 'polypeptide(L)'
;MASVELERLYKLFLIDSGMVEVKKKATALESGKRMALELESARKEQKLAEGKFHLVHGEQKDLELANQQIDDKIKSIDKQLFSGSVVNPKEIENFEHQKKMLTQQRSMNDEKILEYWEAVPPLQRAAEAVKKHAEQLESELNEWKVKAVKFKSELETQYKELALKRPEAAKGVPAPLLARYEAIAKGSKGIGMTKVTKEGTCLECGNGVAERIIMLLKSDQVATCEECRRIFYWNEGVS
;
A
#
# COMPACT_ATOMS: atom_id res chain seq x y z
N MET A 1 47.84 -17.73 1.98
CA MET A 1 46.73 -17.65 3.00
C MET A 1 46.68 -16.22 3.50
N ALA A 2 45.52 -15.65 3.70
CA ALA A 2 45.46 -14.28 4.22
C ALA A 2 46.12 -14.19 5.57
N SER A 3 46.86 -13.09 5.84
CA SER A 3 47.47 -12.88 7.16
C SER A 3 46.41 -12.95 8.26
N VAL A 4 46.77 -13.43 9.44
CA VAL A 4 45.85 -13.52 10.60
C VAL A 4 45.19 -12.18 10.88
N GLU A 5 45.88 -11.08 10.60
CA GLU A 5 45.35 -9.73 10.77
C GLU A 5 44.25 -9.38 9.73
N LEU A 6 44.43 -9.78 8.48
CA LEU A 6 43.45 -9.62 7.43
C LEU A 6 42.21 -10.50 7.66
N GLU A 7 42.37 -11.71 8.19
CA GLU A 7 41.23 -12.56 8.56
C GLU A 7 40.39 -11.95 9.70
N ARG A 8 41.06 -11.36 10.70
CA ARG A 8 40.38 -10.66 11.80
C ARG A 8 39.63 -9.43 11.28
N LEU A 9 40.28 -8.64 10.41
CA LEU A 9 39.63 -7.51 9.74
C LEU A 9 38.46 -7.94 8.89
N TYR A 10 38.58 -9.06 8.18
CA TYR A 10 37.50 -9.62 7.37
C TYR A 10 36.28 -10.04 8.21
N LYS A 11 36.49 -10.59 9.39
CA LYS A 11 35.39 -10.90 10.34
C LYS A 11 34.66 -9.62 10.76
N LEU A 12 35.41 -8.54 11.06
CA LEU A 12 34.81 -7.22 11.35
C LEU A 12 34.04 -6.67 10.15
N PHE A 13 34.63 -6.77 8.96
CA PHE A 13 33.97 -6.35 7.72
C PHE A 13 32.65 -7.09 7.48
N LEU A 14 32.56 -8.39 7.74
CA LEU A 14 31.32 -9.15 7.58
C LEU A 14 30.21 -8.62 8.51
N ILE A 15 30.57 -8.25 9.73
CA ILE A 15 29.65 -7.65 10.69
C ILE A 15 29.18 -6.28 10.19
N ASP A 16 30.10 -5.41 9.80
CA ASP A 16 29.80 -4.07 9.30
C ASP A 16 28.97 -4.11 8.01
N SER A 17 29.31 -5.03 7.10
CA SER A 17 28.55 -5.28 5.86
C SER A 17 27.11 -5.75 6.17
N GLY A 18 26.98 -6.67 7.14
CA GLY A 18 25.66 -7.11 7.61
C GLY A 18 24.84 -5.96 8.20
N MET A 19 25.46 -5.08 9.00
CA MET A 19 24.78 -3.89 9.53
C MET A 19 24.32 -2.92 8.43
N VAL A 20 25.14 -2.72 7.40
CA VAL A 20 24.80 -1.89 6.24
C VAL A 20 23.64 -2.51 5.45
N GLU A 21 23.65 -3.82 5.26
CA GLU A 21 22.58 -4.54 4.57
C GLU A 21 21.25 -4.46 5.33
N VAL A 22 21.27 -4.66 6.64
CA VAL A 22 20.08 -4.50 7.49
C VAL A 22 19.52 -3.08 7.39
N LYS A 23 20.37 -2.06 7.44
CA LYS A 23 19.94 -0.65 7.24
C LYS A 23 19.33 -0.45 5.86
N LYS A 24 19.94 -0.97 4.80
CA LYS A 24 19.38 -0.88 3.44
C LYS A 24 17.99 -1.51 3.37
N LYS A 25 17.81 -2.71 3.94
CA LYS A 25 16.50 -3.39 4.01
C LYS A 25 15.48 -2.56 4.77
N ALA A 26 15.87 -1.97 5.90
CA ALA A 26 14.99 -1.12 6.71
C ALA A 26 14.57 0.16 5.97
N THR A 27 15.50 0.79 5.22
CA THR A 27 15.16 1.99 4.42
C THR A 27 14.38 1.68 3.15
N ALA A 28 14.57 0.50 2.57
CA ALA A 28 13.82 0.04 1.40
C ALA A 28 12.41 -0.47 1.76
N LEU A 29 12.11 -0.69 3.04
CA LEU A 29 10.79 -1.12 3.47
C LEU A 29 9.76 -0.05 3.09
N GLU A 30 8.85 -0.41 2.21
CA GLU A 30 7.77 0.46 1.77
C GLU A 30 6.92 0.89 2.98
N SER A 31 6.58 2.17 3.06
CA SER A 31 5.82 2.71 4.19
C SER A 31 4.31 2.43 4.13
N GLY A 32 3.83 1.73 3.08
CA GLY A 32 2.41 1.51 2.79
C GLY A 32 1.67 2.77 2.32
N LYS A 33 2.38 3.86 2.05
CA LYS A 33 1.77 5.13 1.60
C LYS A 33 1.00 4.96 0.29
N ARG A 34 1.54 4.19 -0.66
CA ARG A 34 0.85 3.94 -1.93
C ARG A 34 -0.47 3.23 -1.71
N MET A 35 -0.47 2.15 -0.93
CA MET A 35 -1.69 1.41 -0.59
C MET A 35 -2.71 2.28 0.16
N ALA A 36 -2.23 3.17 1.05
CA ALA A 36 -3.10 4.10 1.76
C ALA A 36 -3.75 5.12 0.82
N LEU A 37 -3.03 5.63 -0.18
CA LEU A 37 -3.57 6.52 -1.21
C LEU A 37 -4.58 5.81 -2.11
N GLU A 38 -4.30 4.58 -2.50
CA GLU A 38 -5.21 3.74 -3.28
C GLU A 38 -6.53 3.49 -2.52
N LEU A 39 -6.44 3.17 -1.22
CA LEU A 39 -7.60 3.01 -0.34
C LEU A 39 -8.39 4.33 -0.21
N GLU A 40 -7.71 5.46 -0.05
CA GLU A 40 -8.38 6.77 0.02
C GLU A 40 -9.16 7.08 -1.27
N SER A 41 -8.57 6.78 -2.44
CA SER A 41 -9.24 6.92 -3.74
C SER A 41 -10.47 6.01 -3.82
N ALA A 42 -10.32 4.73 -3.49
CA ALA A 42 -11.41 3.76 -3.51
C ALA A 42 -12.57 4.17 -2.56
N ARG A 43 -12.26 4.72 -1.39
CA ARG A 43 -13.29 5.24 -0.46
C ARG A 43 -14.00 6.47 -0.99
N LYS A 44 -13.33 7.34 -1.74
CA LYS A 44 -14.00 8.47 -2.43
C LYS A 44 -14.96 7.97 -3.50
N GLU A 45 -14.53 7.01 -4.30
CA GLU A 45 -15.37 6.36 -5.32
C GLU A 45 -16.57 5.65 -4.69
N GLN A 46 -16.38 4.94 -3.58
CA GLN A 46 -17.45 4.30 -2.81
C GLN A 46 -18.50 5.33 -2.39
N LYS A 47 -18.09 6.44 -1.76
CA LYS A 47 -19.02 7.49 -1.33
C LYS A 47 -19.81 8.08 -2.48
N LEU A 48 -19.17 8.27 -3.65
CA LEU A 48 -19.84 8.79 -4.84
C LEU A 48 -20.86 7.79 -5.40
N ALA A 49 -20.51 6.51 -5.47
CA ALA A 49 -21.40 5.46 -5.95
C ALA A 49 -22.59 5.21 -5.00
N GLU A 50 -22.33 5.14 -3.70
CA GLU A 50 -23.38 5.05 -2.66
C GLU A 50 -24.30 6.27 -2.68
N GLY A 51 -23.74 7.48 -2.82
CA GLY A 51 -24.53 8.71 -2.93
C GLY A 51 -25.46 8.71 -4.13
N LYS A 52 -24.99 8.27 -5.31
CA LYS A 52 -25.85 8.15 -6.51
C LYS A 52 -26.95 7.12 -6.31
N PHE A 53 -26.62 5.95 -5.78
CA PHE A 53 -27.61 4.92 -5.48
C PHE A 53 -28.68 5.42 -4.49
N HIS A 54 -28.27 6.02 -3.37
CA HIS A 54 -29.22 6.52 -2.37
C HIS A 54 -30.11 7.64 -2.89
N LEU A 55 -29.60 8.53 -3.75
CA LEU A 55 -30.38 9.59 -4.35
C LEU A 55 -31.50 9.00 -5.22
N VAL A 56 -31.15 8.15 -6.18
CA VAL A 56 -32.11 7.59 -7.15
C VAL A 56 -33.10 6.64 -6.45
N HIS A 57 -32.62 5.83 -5.52
CA HIS A 57 -33.47 4.94 -4.72
C HIS A 57 -34.41 5.72 -3.78
N GLY A 58 -33.94 6.86 -3.22
CA GLY A 58 -34.76 7.75 -2.42
C GLY A 58 -35.88 8.36 -3.25
N GLU A 59 -35.59 8.90 -4.45
CA GLU A 59 -36.60 9.44 -5.37
C GLU A 59 -37.66 8.40 -5.78
N GLN A 60 -37.22 7.15 -6.02
CA GLN A 60 -38.14 6.04 -6.27
C GLN A 60 -39.11 5.83 -5.09
N LYS A 61 -38.56 5.76 -3.87
CA LYS A 61 -39.36 5.56 -2.65
C LYS A 61 -40.34 6.70 -2.38
N ASP A 62 -39.93 7.93 -2.64
CA ASP A 62 -40.77 9.09 -2.46
C ASP A 62 -41.96 9.06 -3.44
N LEU A 63 -41.75 8.64 -4.70
CA LEU A 63 -42.83 8.49 -5.67
C LEU A 63 -43.76 7.31 -5.33
N GLU A 64 -43.23 6.19 -4.88
CA GLU A 64 -44.03 5.06 -4.39
C GLU A 64 -44.95 5.49 -3.23
N LEU A 65 -44.40 6.25 -2.26
CA LEU A 65 -45.16 6.79 -1.14
C LEU A 65 -46.23 7.80 -1.59
N ALA A 66 -45.86 8.69 -2.53
CA ALA A 66 -46.80 9.65 -3.13
C ALA A 66 -47.95 8.93 -3.82
N ASN A 67 -47.69 7.87 -4.57
CA ASN A 67 -48.73 7.06 -5.22
C ASN A 67 -49.66 6.37 -4.20
N GLN A 68 -49.11 5.87 -3.09
CA GLN A 68 -49.93 5.32 -2.02
C GLN A 68 -50.88 6.37 -1.43
N GLN A 69 -50.41 7.60 -1.22
CA GLN A 69 -51.24 8.71 -0.74
C GLN A 69 -52.32 9.09 -1.75
N ILE A 70 -52.00 9.08 -3.06
CA ILE A 70 -52.95 9.34 -4.16
C ILE A 70 -54.02 8.25 -4.16
N ASP A 71 -53.65 6.99 -4.05
CA ASP A 71 -54.60 5.86 -3.99
C ASP A 71 -55.56 5.97 -2.80
N ASP A 72 -55.04 6.37 -1.64
CA ASP A 72 -55.92 6.59 -0.48
C ASP A 72 -56.88 7.75 -0.65
N LYS A 73 -56.46 8.82 -1.30
CA LYS A 73 -57.35 9.94 -1.66
C LYS A 73 -58.42 9.53 -2.68
N ILE A 74 -58.03 8.77 -3.72
CA ILE A 74 -58.98 8.26 -4.71
C ILE A 74 -60.02 7.36 -4.04
N LYS A 75 -59.59 6.42 -3.16
CA LYS A 75 -60.54 5.56 -2.36
C LYS A 75 -61.50 6.40 -1.53
N SER A 76 -61.02 7.49 -0.90
CA SER A 76 -61.86 8.38 -0.10
C SER A 76 -62.88 9.09 -0.96
N ILE A 77 -62.52 9.60 -2.15
CA ILE A 77 -63.44 10.22 -3.10
C ILE A 77 -64.47 9.21 -3.58
N ASP A 78 -64.04 8.01 -3.96
CA ASP A 78 -64.96 6.93 -4.36
C ASP A 78 -65.97 6.60 -3.26
N LYS A 79 -65.53 6.48 -2.01
CA LYS A 79 -66.40 6.23 -0.87
C LYS A 79 -67.45 7.35 -0.71
N GLN A 80 -67.08 8.61 -0.90
CA GLN A 80 -68.03 9.75 -0.83
C GLN A 80 -69.04 9.71 -1.96
N LEU A 81 -68.59 9.47 -3.20
CA LEU A 81 -69.49 9.36 -4.35
C LEU A 81 -70.47 8.21 -4.27
N PHE A 82 -70.01 7.01 -3.77
CA PHE A 82 -70.88 5.83 -3.68
C PHE A 82 -71.71 5.72 -2.40
N SER A 83 -71.43 6.54 -1.38
CA SER A 83 -72.20 6.53 -0.12
C SER A 83 -73.59 7.19 -0.26
N GLY A 84 -73.88 7.86 -1.33
CA GLY A 84 -75.09 8.61 -1.52
C GLY A 84 -75.16 9.90 -0.68
N SER A 85 -74.09 10.27 0.01
CA SER A 85 -74.04 11.50 0.80
C SER A 85 -73.91 12.77 0.00
N VAL A 86 -73.40 12.68 -1.25
CA VAL A 86 -73.23 13.80 -2.20
C VAL A 86 -74.34 13.73 -3.22
N VAL A 87 -75.28 14.66 -3.15
CA VAL A 87 -76.47 14.71 -4.03
C VAL A 87 -76.36 15.88 -5.02
N ASN A 88 -75.50 16.87 -4.74
CA ASN A 88 -75.34 18.06 -5.56
C ASN A 88 -74.52 17.74 -6.84
N PRO A 89 -75.12 17.93 -8.04
CA PRO A 89 -74.45 17.66 -9.32
C PRO A 89 -73.08 18.37 -9.49
N LYS A 90 -72.94 19.57 -8.98
CA LYS A 90 -71.69 20.32 -9.05
C LYS A 90 -70.60 19.72 -8.16
N GLU A 91 -70.97 19.16 -7.01
CA GLU A 91 -70.04 18.49 -6.12
C GLU A 91 -69.57 17.15 -6.70
N ILE A 92 -70.47 16.41 -7.33
CA ILE A 92 -70.16 15.17 -8.06
C ILE A 92 -69.14 15.46 -9.16
N GLU A 93 -69.39 16.48 -9.98
CA GLU A 93 -68.49 16.89 -11.06
C GLU A 93 -67.10 17.32 -10.52
N ASN A 94 -67.03 18.03 -9.39
CA ASN A 94 -65.81 18.39 -8.73
C ASN A 94 -65.03 17.17 -8.24
N PHE A 95 -65.67 16.19 -7.63
CA PHE A 95 -65.04 14.94 -7.17
C PHE A 95 -64.54 14.09 -8.32
N GLU A 96 -65.29 13.99 -9.41
CA GLU A 96 -64.84 13.30 -10.63
C GLU A 96 -63.64 13.97 -11.28
N HIS A 97 -63.65 15.32 -11.32
CA HIS A 97 -62.51 16.08 -11.80
C HIS A 97 -61.28 15.88 -10.93
N GLN A 98 -61.40 15.93 -9.59
CA GLN A 98 -60.30 15.66 -8.68
C GLN A 98 -59.75 14.22 -8.85
N LYS A 99 -60.62 13.23 -8.97
CA LYS A 99 -60.21 11.84 -9.21
C LYS A 99 -59.44 11.71 -10.52
N LYS A 100 -59.91 12.36 -11.57
CA LYS A 100 -59.22 12.36 -12.87
C LYS A 100 -57.80 12.95 -12.75
N MET A 101 -57.66 14.10 -12.08
CA MET A 101 -56.34 14.73 -11.87
C MET A 101 -55.41 13.86 -11.04
N LEU A 102 -55.89 13.24 -9.97
CA LEU A 102 -55.12 12.30 -9.14
C LEU A 102 -54.67 11.06 -9.92
N THR A 103 -55.58 10.53 -10.77
CA THR A 103 -55.26 9.37 -11.62
C THR A 103 -54.17 9.72 -12.65
N GLN A 104 -54.22 10.91 -13.25
CA GLN A 104 -53.19 11.38 -14.16
C GLN A 104 -51.84 11.58 -13.44
N GLN A 105 -51.84 12.18 -12.25
CA GLN A 105 -50.64 12.35 -11.46
C GLN A 105 -50.00 11.00 -11.09
N ARG A 106 -50.83 10.03 -10.70
CA ARG A 106 -50.39 8.66 -10.41
C ARG A 106 -49.73 8.01 -11.62
N SER A 107 -50.36 8.13 -12.80
CA SER A 107 -49.81 7.59 -14.05
C SER A 107 -48.42 8.16 -14.37
N MET A 108 -48.26 9.49 -14.20
CA MET A 108 -46.95 10.15 -14.41
C MET A 108 -45.90 9.68 -13.40
N ASN A 109 -46.31 9.42 -12.14
CA ASN A 109 -45.39 8.85 -11.15
C ASN A 109 -45.07 7.40 -11.48
N ASP A 110 -46.04 6.59 -11.93
CA ASP A 110 -45.83 5.20 -12.32
C ASP A 110 -44.79 5.06 -13.45
N GLU A 111 -44.86 5.97 -14.46
CA GLU A 111 -43.87 6.02 -15.56
C GLU A 111 -42.44 6.25 -15.00
N LYS A 112 -42.29 7.22 -14.09
CA LYS A 112 -40.98 7.49 -13.47
C LYS A 112 -40.51 6.35 -12.57
N ILE A 113 -41.41 5.71 -11.83
CA ILE A 113 -41.09 4.56 -11.01
C ILE A 113 -40.54 3.40 -11.87
N LEU A 114 -41.11 3.19 -13.04
CA LEU A 114 -40.59 2.18 -13.99
C LEU A 114 -39.17 2.51 -14.46
N GLU A 115 -38.87 3.77 -14.77
CA GLU A 115 -37.51 4.22 -15.10
C GLU A 115 -36.54 3.96 -13.94
N TYR A 116 -36.93 4.21 -12.68
CA TYR A 116 -36.11 3.95 -11.52
C TYR A 116 -35.93 2.46 -11.25
N TRP A 117 -36.92 1.61 -11.51
CA TRP A 117 -36.78 0.17 -11.39
C TRP A 117 -35.69 -0.40 -12.31
N GLU A 118 -35.48 0.21 -13.46
CA GLU A 118 -34.38 -0.13 -14.36
C GLU A 118 -33.05 0.49 -13.91
N ALA A 119 -33.07 1.72 -13.39
CA ALA A 119 -31.87 2.44 -13.01
C ALA A 119 -31.27 2.01 -11.64
N VAL A 120 -32.08 1.67 -10.66
CA VAL A 120 -31.63 1.35 -9.28
C VAL A 120 -30.77 0.09 -9.20
N PRO A 121 -31.12 -1.06 -9.83
CA PRO A 121 -30.34 -2.29 -9.69
C PRO A 121 -28.88 -2.18 -10.18
N PRO A 122 -28.57 -1.55 -11.33
CA PRO A 122 -27.19 -1.36 -11.76
C PRO A 122 -26.41 -0.42 -10.83
N LEU A 123 -27.04 0.64 -10.28
CA LEU A 123 -26.41 1.54 -9.32
C LEU A 123 -26.09 0.85 -8.00
N GLN A 124 -27.00 0.02 -7.50
CA GLN A 124 -26.78 -0.79 -6.32
C GLN A 124 -25.58 -1.74 -6.51
N ARG A 125 -25.56 -2.49 -7.61
CA ARG A 125 -24.44 -3.38 -7.93
C ARG A 125 -23.10 -2.65 -8.05
N ALA A 126 -23.11 -1.46 -8.66
CA ALA A 126 -21.92 -0.64 -8.76
C ALA A 126 -21.44 -0.17 -7.38
N ALA A 127 -22.33 0.30 -6.51
CA ALA A 127 -22.01 0.72 -5.15
C ALA A 127 -21.46 -0.45 -4.31
N GLU A 128 -22.07 -1.63 -4.39
CA GLU A 128 -21.60 -2.84 -3.71
C GLU A 128 -20.23 -3.30 -4.21
N ALA A 129 -19.97 -3.22 -5.51
CA ALA A 129 -18.68 -3.60 -6.09
C ALA A 129 -17.54 -2.70 -5.60
N VAL A 130 -17.74 -1.37 -5.63
CA VAL A 130 -16.75 -0.40 -5.15
C VAL A 130 -16.54 -0.52 -3.65
N LYS A 131 -17.60 -0.77 -2.87
CA LYS A 131 -17.51 -1.03 -1.44
C LYS A 131 -16.65 -2.25 -1.14
N LYS A 132 -16.90 -3.38 -1.80
CA LYS A 132 -16.08 -4.60 -1.64
C LYS A 132 -14.63 -4.36 -2.01
N HIS A 133 -14.36 -3.60 -3.06
CA HIS A 133 -13.00 -3.25 -3.44
C HIS A 133 -12.28 -2.41 -2.37
N ALA A 134 -12.95 -1.42 -1.80
CA ALA A 134 -12.39 -0.61 -0.71
C ALA A 134 -12.12 -1.46 0.55
N GLU A 135 -13.02 -2.39 0.91
CA GLU A 135 -12.84 -3.32 2.02
C GLU A 135 -11.65 -4.27 1.80
N GLN A 136 -11.45 -4.74 0.57
CA GLN A 136 -10.28 -5.57 0.22
C GLN A 136 -8.97 -4.79 0.37
N LEU A 137 -8.88 -3.58 -0.17
CA LEU A 137 -7.70 -2.73 -0.03
C LEU A 137 -7.40 -2.40 1.43
N GLU A 138 -8.43 -2.19 2.25
CA GLU A 138 -8.27 -1.97 3.70
C GLU A 138 -7.69 -3.21 4.39
N SER A 139 -8.19 -4.39 4.07
CA SER A 139 -7.67 -5.66 4.60
C SER A 139 -6.21 -5.87 4.21
N GLU A 140 -5.88 -5.69 2.94
CA GLU A 140 -4.51 -5.81 2.42
C GLU A 140 -3.55 -4.81 3.09
N LEU A 141 -3.98 -3.56 3.27
CA LEU A 141 -3.18 -2.55 3.96
C LEU A 141 -2.93 -2.92 5.43
N ASN A 142 -3.93 -3.46 6.11
CA ASN A 142 -3.80 -3.88 7.50
C ASN A 142 -2.87 -5.10 7.65
N GLU A 143 -3.01 -6.09 6.79
CA GLU A 143 -2.08 -7.23 6.75
C GLU A 143 -0.65 -6.77 6.47
N TRP A 144 -0.49 -5.86 5.50
CA TRP A 144 0.82 -5.31 5.17
C TRP A 144 1.43 -4.59 6.38
N LYS A 145 0.65 -3.75 7.09
CA LYS A 145 1.12 -3.05 8.31
C LYS A 145 1.63 -4.03 9.37
N VAL A 146 0.90 -5.11 9.61
CA VAL A 146 1.31 -6.14 10.58
C VAL A 146 2.63 -6.79 10.16
N LYS A 147 2.74 -7.19 8.88
CA LYS A 147 3.97 -7.79 8.33
C LYS A 147 5.15 -6.81 8.38
N ALA A 148 4.92 -5.54 8.06
CA ALA A 148 5.95 -4.50 8.09
C ALA A 148 6.48 -4.23 9.51
N VAL A 149 5.61 -4.16 10.50
CA VAL A 149 6.01 -4.01 11.92
C VAL A 149 6.86 -5.19 12.37
N LYS A 150 6.43 -6.42 12.08
CA LYS A 150 7.19 -7.64 12.41
C LYS A 150 8.56 -7.64 11.75
N PHE A 151 8.62 -7.38 10.44
CA PHE A 151 9.87 -7.36 9.69
C PHE A 151 10.83 -6.26 10.20
N LYS A 152 10.30 -5.07 10.52
CA LYS A 152 11.08 -3.99 11.13
C LYS A 152 11.69 -4.43 12.48
N SER A 153 10.91 -5.06 13.34
CA SER A 153 11.37 -5.57 14.62
C SER A 153 12.47 -6.65 14.46
N GLU A 154 12.34 -7.53 13.48
CA GLU A 154 13.35 -8.54 13.14
C GLU A 154 14.67 -7.87 12.68
N LEU A 155 14.58 -6.86 11.80
CA LEU A 155 15.75 -6.09 11.35
C LEU A 155 16.41 -5.33 12.49
N GLU A 156 15.65 -4.73 13.40
CA GLU A 156 16.18 -4.06 14.59
C GLU A 156 16.92 -5.04 15.51
N THR A 157 16.40 -6.24 15.69
CA THR A 157 17.03 -7.30 16.48
C THR A 157 18.35 -7.75 15.83
N GLN A 158 18.34 -8.03 14.53
CA GLN A 158 19.55 -8.40 13.77
C GLN A 158 20.61 -7.30 13.84
N TYR A 159 20.20 -6.03 13.72
CA TYR A 159 21.13 -4.92 13.84
C TYR A 159 21.78 -4.85 15.24
N LYS A 160 20.99 -5.00 16.30
CA LYS A 160 21.47 -4.99 17.69
C LYS A 160 22.47 -6.13 17.95
N GLU A 161 22.17 -7.34 17.47
CA GLU A 161 23.09 -8.49 17.59
C GLU A 161 24.43 -8.25 16.90
N LEU A 162 24.39 -7.69 15.67
CA LEU A 162 25.62 -7.35 14.94
C LEU A 162 26.39 -6.23 15.66
N ALA A 163 25.69 -5.20 16.16
CA ALA A 163 26.29 -4.11 16.91
C ALA A 163 26.96 -4.58 18.21
N LEU A 164 26.41 -5.57 18.90
CA LEU A 164 27.02 -6.18 20.08
C LEU A 164 28.27 -6.98 19.74
N LYS A 165 28.33 -7.65 18.60
CA LYS A 165 29.48 -8.44 18.14
C LYS A 165 30.64 -7.58 17.63
N ARG A 166 30.34 -6.38 17.14
CA ARG A 166 31.33 -5.49 16.49
C ARG A 166 32.51 -5.12 17.38
N PRO A 167 32.36 -4.72 18.67
CA PRO A 167 33.47 -4.35 19.54
C PRO A 167 34.45 -5.49 19.77
N GLU A 168 33.95 -6.71 19.93
CA GLU A 168 34.80 -7.90 20.13
C GLU A 168 35.62 -8.24 18.87
N ALA A 169 34.97 -8.14 17.69
CA ALA A 169 35.69 -8.34 16.43
C ALA A 169 36.73 -7.24 16.17
N ALA A 170 36.49 -6.02 16.59
CA ALA A 170 37.41 -4.89 16.44
C ALA A 170 38.65 -5.04 17.36
N LYS A 171 38.50 -5.54 18.59
CA LYS A 171 39.63 -5.78 19.52
C LYS A 171 40.70 -6.69 18.93
N GLY A 172 40.33 -7.62 18.05
CA GLY A 172 41.26 -8.55 17.43
C GLY A 172 42.08 -7.96 16.28
N VAL A 173 41.77 -6.72 15.82
CA VAL A 173 42.44 -6.08 14.69
C VAL A 173 43.51 -5.12 15.20
N PRO A 174 44.73 -5.08 14.61
CA PRO A 174 45.75 -4.08 14.96
C PRO A 174 45.25 -2.65 14.80
N ALA A 175 45.55 -1.79 15.77
CA ALA A 175 45.02 -0.42 15.82
C ALA A 175 45.30 0.40 14.54
N PRO A 176 46.49 0.35 13.90
CA PRO A 176 46.74 1.11 12.66
C PRO A 176 45.87 0.60 11.49
N LEU A 177 45.65 -0.71 11.40
CA LEU A 177 44.83 -1.33 10.36
C LEU A 177 43.34 -1.03 10.56
N LEU A 178 42.90 -1.07 11.83
CA LEU A 178 41.51 -0.71 12.19
C LEU A 178 41.21 0.74 11.87
N ALA A 179 42.10 1.67 12.25
CA ALA A 179 41.91 3.12 11.95
C ALA A 179 41.82 3.37 10.45
N ARG A 180 42.69 2.70 9.65
CA ARG A 180 42.63 2.79 8.18
C ARG A 180 41.30 2.26 7.63
N TYR A 181 40.83 1.11 8.11
CA TYR A 181 39.57 0.52 7.72
C TYR A 181 38.40 1.45 8.04
N GLU A 182 38.34 1.99 9.25
CA GLU A 182 37.25 2.88 9.68
C GLU A 182 37.23 4.19 8.91
N ALA A 183 38.40 4.77 8.59
CA ALA A 183 38.49 5.96 7.75
C ALA A 183 37.91 5.72 6.35
N ILE A 184 38.23 4.56 5.75
CA ILE A 184 37.69 4.18 4.44
C ILE A 184 36.19 3.89 4.53
N ALA A 185 35.74 3.15 5.54
CA ALA A 185 34.34 2.81 5.74
C ALA A 185 33.46 4.06 5.89
N LYS A 186 33.95 5.10 6.61
CA LYS A 186 33.25 6.38 6.77
C LYS A 186 32.96 7.07 5.44
N GLY A 187 33.90 7.00 4.48
CA GLY A 187 33.72 7.57 3.13
C GLY A 187 33.00 6.66 2.14
N SER A 188 32.79 5.37 2.51
CA SER A 188 32.35 4.31 1.58
C SER A 188 31.06 3.61 2.05
N LYS A 189 30.10 4.36 2.56
CA LYS A 189 28.76 3.88 3.02
C LYS A 189 28.86 2.78 4.09
N GLY A 190 29.90 2.79 4.92
CA GLY A 190 30.11 1.83 6.01
C GLY A 190 30.87 0.56 5.62
N ILE A 191 31.39 0.47 4.39
CA ILE A 191 32.10 -0.71 3.88
C ILE A 191 33.54 -0.34 3.55
N GLY A 192 34.50 -0.71 4.41
CA GLY A 192 35.92 -0.38 4.24
C GLY A 192 36.74 -1.46 3.52
N MET A 193 36.17 -2.61 3.20
CA MET A 193 36.85 -3.77 2.61
C MET A 193 36.12 -4.27 1.36
N THR A 194 36.83 -4.97 0.49
CA THR A 194 36.30 -5.55 -0.74
C THR A 194 37.05 -6.82 -1.11
N LYS A 195 36.58 -7.53 -2.13
CA LYS A 195 37.25 -8.69 -2.72
C LYS A 195 37.64 -8.41 -4.17
N VAL A 196 38.59 -9.18 -4.69
CA VAL A 196 38.86 -9.27 -6.12
C VAL A 196 38.00 -10.38 -6.71
N THR A 197 37.30 -10.13 -7.79
CA THR A 197 36.51 -11.13 -8.52
C THR A 197 37.42 -12.07 -9.32
N LYS A 198 36.91 -13.16 -9.85
CA LYS A 198 37.64 -14.09 -10.71
C LYS A 198 38.17 -13.42 -11.98
N GLU A 199 37.46 -12.41 -12.47
CA GLU A 199 37.78 -11.62 -13.64
C GLU A 199 38.86 -10.55 -13.36
N GLY A 200 39.41 -10.50 -12.14
CA GLY A 200 40.40 -9.52 -11.74
C GLY A 200 39.85 -8.11 -11.54
N THR A 201 38.58 -7.97 -11.17
CA THR A 201 37.94 -6.69 -10.87
C THR A 201 37.64 -6.51 -9.39
N CYS A 202 37.51 -5.27 -8.94
CA CYS A 202 37.07 -4.96 -7.59
C CYS A 202 35.55 -5.19 -7.45
N LEU A 203 35.13 -6.03 -6.50
CA LEU A 203 33.73 -6.39 -6.29
C LEU A 203 32.82 -5.17 -6.01
N GLU A 204 33.34 -4.12 -5.37
CA GLU A 204 32.54 -2.97 -4.95
C GLU A 204 32.45 -1.83 -5.98
N CYS A 205 33.50 -1.60 -6.76
CA CYS A 205 33.48 -0.51 -7.76
C CYS A 205 33.51 -1.01 -9.22
N GLY A 206 33.72 -2.32 -9.46
CA GLY A 206 33.75 -2.92 -10.79
C GLY A 206 35.02 -2.65 -11.60
N ASN A 207 35.95 -1.81 -11.11
CA ASN A 207 37.16 -1.47 -11.85
C ASN A 207 38.19 -2.61 -11.81
N GLY A 208 38.98 -2.72 -12.88
CA GLY A 208 40.06 -3.69 -12.98
C GLY A 208 41.13 -3.50 -11.88
N VAL A 209 41.65 -4.59 -11.36
CA VAL A 209 42.71 -4.59 -10.34
C VAL A 209 44.02 -4.88 -11.02
N ALA A 210 44.98 -3.96 -10.87
CA ALA A 210 46.30 -4.12 -11.47
C ALA A 210 47.00 -5.39 -11.00
N GLU A 211 47.69 -6.08 -11.90
CA GLU A 211 48.38 -7.38 -11.61
C GLU A 211 49.36 -7.27 -10.46
N ARG A 212 50.06 -6.13 -10.32
CA ARG A 212 50.90 -5.83 -9.16
C ARG A 212 50.18 -5.93 -7.82
N ILE A 213 48.91 -5.48 -7.75
CA ILE A 213 48.08 -5.54 -6.55
C ILE A 213 47.71 -6.98 -6.26
N ILE A 214 47.38 -7.76 -7.28
CA ILE A 214 47.08 -9.19 -7.16
C ILE A 214 48.29 -9.95 -6.63
N MET A 215 49.52 -9.63 -7.08
CA MET A 215 50.77 -10.20 -6.60
C MET A 215 50.99 -9.87 -5.11
N LEU A 216 50.75 -8.62 -4.67
CA LEU A 216 50.86 -8.23 -3.28
C LEU A 216 49.87 -9.03 -2.40
N LEU A 217 48.62 -9.20 -2.87
CA LEU A 217 47.61 -9.98 -2.16
C LEU A 217 47.99 -11.47 -2.03
N LYS A 218 48.58 -12.04 -3.09
CA LYS A 218 49.10 -13.43 -3.06
C LYS A 218 50.29 -13.58 -2.10
N SER A 219 51.02 -12.49 -1.85
CA SER A 219 52.13 -12.46 -0.88
C SER A 219 51.69 -12.05 0.52
N ASP A 220 50.41 -12.16 0.85
CA ASP A 220 49.79 -11.81 2.15
C ASP A 220 49.99 -10.34 2.59
N GLN A 221 50.24 -9.45 1.64
CA GLN A 221 50.39 -8.01 1.92
C GLN A 221 49.08 -7.28 1.87
N VAL A 222 48.90 -6.26 2.73
CA VAL A 222 47.71 -5.40 2.73
C VAL A 222 47.74 -4.46 1.53
N ALA A 223 46.78 -4.64 0.62
CA ALA A 223 46.62 -3.78 -0.54
C ALA A 223 45.23 -3.16 -0.59
N THR A 224 45.08 -2.04 -1.28
CA THR A 224 43.83 -1.33 -1.47
C THR A 224 43.51 -1.14 -2.93
N CYS A 225 42.22 -1.05 -3.25
CA CYS A 225 41.78 -0.64 -4.58
C CYS A 225 42.22 0.77 -4.86
N GLU A 226 42.83 1.01 -6.05
CA GLU A 226 43.34 2.33 -6.47
C GLU A 226 42.19 3.33 -6.67
N GLU A 227 41.03 2.86 -7.09
CA GLU A 227 39.87 3.70 -7.36
C GLU A 227 39.00 3.97 -6.11
N CYS A 228 38.50 2.92 -5.45
CA CYS A 228 37.60 3.10 -4.33
C CYS A 228 38.25 3.07 -2.95
N ARG A 229 39.59 2.86 -2.91
CA ARG A 229 40.46 2.81 -1.71
C ARG A 229 40.15 1.75 -0.68
N ARG A 230 39.16 0.88 -0.90
CA ARG A 230 38.81 -0.22 0.01
C ARG A 230 39.96 -1.21 0.13
N ILE A 231 40.15 -1.77 1.32
CA ILE A 231 41.16 -2.81 1.60
C ILE A 231 40.70 -4.10 0.94
N PHE A 232 41.59 -4.72 0.17
CA PHE A 232 41.31 -6.02 -0.41
C PHE A 232 41.45 -7.14 0.60
N TYR A 233 40.50 -8.08 0.56
CA TYR A 233 40.63 -9.41 1.16
C TYR A 233 40.84 -10.46 0.07
N TRP A 234 41.91 -11.20 0.18
CA TRP A 234 42.24 -12.28 -0.74
C TRP A 234 42.27 -13.61 0.02
N ASN A 235 41.50 -14.59 -0.42
CA ASN A 235 41.58 -15.95 0.04
C ASN A 235 41.47 -16.90 -1.16
N GLU A 236 42.48 -17.70 -1.40
CA GLU A 236 42.54 -18.63 -2.55
C GLU A 236 41.42 -19.68 -2.57
N GLY A 237 40.71 -19.87 -1.46
CA GLY A 237 39.62 -20.85 -1.30
C GLY A 237 38.18 -20.31 -1.55
N VAL A 238 38.00 -19.04 -1.87
CA VAL A 238 36.67 -18.47 -2.15
C VAL A 238 36.52 -18.22 -3.67
N SER A 239 36.17 -19.30 -4.34
CA SER A 239 35.68 -19.26 -5.72
C SER A 239 34.21 -18.95 -5.76
#